data_4d4e1b9be4e28d2595266fd2f6035040
#
_entry.id   4d4e1b9be4e28d2595266fd2f6035040
#
_cell.length_a   1.000
_cell.length_b   1.000
_cell.length_c   1.000
_cell.angle_alpha   90.00
_cell.angle_beta   90.00
_cell.angle_gamma   90.00
#
_symmetry.space_group_name_H-M   'P 1'
#
loop_
_entity.id
_entity.type
_entity.pdbx_description
1 polymer ?
#
loop_
_entity_poly.entity_id
_entity_poly.type
_entity_poly.pdbx_seq_one_letter_code
_entity_poly.pdbx_strand_id
1 'polypeptide(L)'
;MGQLIDSSVHSSLVFEVNGKVVTDSLVIAKIFKKNHFDVLKEVRKQIVYVGEEFGGENFHESTYFNSKNRRIPKYDLTEEAFTLLVMGYTTREAVGMKIKFMKEFKRMKQYIQNQQNVPKDP
;
A
#
# COMPACT_ATOMS: atom_id res chain seq x y z
N MET A 1 -20.64 -21.49 0.18
CA MET A 1 -19.71 -21.71 0.57
C MET A 1 -18.98 -20.73 1.08
N GLY A 2 -18.93 -20.61 2.06
CA GLY A 2 -18.25 -19.72 2.55
C GLY A 2 -17.02 -19.71 1.93
N GLN A 3 -16.66 -18.78 1.58
CA GLN A 3 -15.63 -18.71 0.98
C GLN A 3 -14.54 -18.89 1.88
N LEU A 4 -13.87 -19.83 1.76
CA LEU A 4 -12.67 -19.95 2.44
C LEU A 4 -11.79 -18.86 2.01
N ILE A 5 -11.34 -18.05 2.91
CA ILE A 5 -10.38 -17.07 2.59
C ILE A 5 -9.08 -17.78 2.44
N ASP A 6 -8.60 -17.82 1.24
CA ASP A 6 -7.33 -18.42 0.95
C ASP A 6 -6.25 -17.63 1.62
N SER A 7 -5.44 -18.25 2.44
CA SER A 7 -4.36 -17.54 3.11
C SER A 7 -3.37 -16.92 2.12
N SER A 8 -3.35 -17.40 0.87
CA SER A 8 -2.47 -16.83 -0.13
C SER A 8 -2.88 -15.43 -0.54
N VAL A 9 -4.13 -15.00 -0.26
CA VAL A 9 -4.54 -13.65 -0.59
C VAL A 9 -4.32 -12.70 0.57
N HIS A 10 -3.96 -13.21 1.72
CA HIS A 10 -3.74 -12.35 2.85
C HIS A 10 -2.32 -11.79 2.80
N SER A 11 -2.17 -10.53 3.13
CA SER A 11 -0.87 -9.90 3.21
C SER A 11 -0.87 -8.88 4.33
N SER A 12 0.24 -8.81 5.06
CA SER A 12 0.42 -7.76 6.06
C SER A 12 1.02 -6.49 5.47
N LEU A 13 1.38 -6.52 4.18
CA LEU A 13 2.06 -5.39 3.54
C LEU A 13 1.16 -4.62 2.58
N VAL A 14 0.28 -5.31 1.88
CA VAL A 14 -0.58 -4.71 0.86
C VAL A 14 -2.00 -5.21 1.02
N PHE A 15 -2.95 -4.45 0.49
CA PHE A 15 -4.36 -4.83 0.57
C PHE A 15 -5.11 -4.22 -0.61
N GLU A 16 -6.33 -4.66 -0.82
CA GLU A 16 -7.12 -4.18 -1.94
C GLU A 16 -8.09 -3.10 -1.50
N VAL A 17 -8.17 -2.02 -2.26
CA VAL A 17 -9.16 -0.97 -2.06
C VAL A 17 -9.76 -0.68 -3.42
N ASN A 18 -11.05 -0.95 -3.58
CA ASN A 18 -11.77 -0.68 -4.81
C ASN A 18 -11.07 -1.24 -6.06
N GLY A 19 -10.58 -2.46 -5.95
CA GLY A 19 -9.94 -3.13 -7.08
C GLY A 19 -8.48 -2.80 -7.29
N LYS A 20 -7.92 -1.89 -6.50
CA LYS A 20 -6.52 -1.55 -6.60
C LYS A 20 -5.74 -2.12 -5.43
N VAL A 21 -4.54 -2.59 -5.69
CA VAL A 21 -3.66 -3.05 -4.62
C VAL A 21 -2.88 -1.86 -4.11
N VAL A 22 -2.94 -1.63 -2.82
CA VAL A 22 -2.27 -0.50 -2.18
C VAL A 22 -1.57 -0.96 -0.91
N THR A 23 -0.68 -0.13 -0.42
CA THR A 23 -0.22 -0.19 0.96
C THR A 23 -0.63 1.14 1.60
N ASP A 24 -0.25 1.38 2.85
CA ASP A 24 -0.54 2.69 3.43
C ASP A 24 0.63 3.21 4.23
N SER A 25 0.53 4.48 4.58
CA SER A 25 1.60 5.18 5.30
C SER A 25 1.88 4.58 6.67
N LEU A 26 0.85 3.99 7.30
CA LEU A 26 1.02 3.37 8.61
C LEU A 26 1.84 2.08 8.51
N VAL A 27 1.52 1.23 7.51
CA VAL A 27 2.27 0.00 7.25
C VAL A 27 3.72 0.35 6.91
N ILE A 28 3.93 1.36 6.06
CA ILE A 28 5.26 1.78 5.69
C ILE A 28 6.05 2.23 6.92
N ALA A 29 5.45 3.05 7.76
CA ALA A 29 6.12 3.51 8.97
C ALA A 29 6.52 2.34 9.86
N LYS A 30 5.63 1.39 10.04
CA LYS A 30 5.88 0.25 10.88
C LYS A 30 7.01 -0.64 10.33
N ILE A 31 6.91 -0.98 9.04
CA ILE A 31 7.85 -1.92 8.43
C ILE A 31 9.25 -1.31 8.27
N PHE A 32 9.32 -0.03 7.89
CA PHE A 32 10.60 0.63 7.71
C PHE A 32 11.11 1.29 9.00
N LYS A 33 10.36 1.11 10.10
CA LYS A 33 10.74 1.62 11.42
C LYS A 33 10.92 3.12 11.42
N LYS A 34 9.93 3.81 10.86
CA LYS A 34 9.91 5.26 10.79
C LYS A 34 8.75 5.78 11.61
N ASN A 35 8.84 7.04 12.02
CA ASN A 35 7.75 7.69 12.71
C ASN A 35 6.66 8.00 11.69
N HIS A 36 5.41 7.67 12.01
CA HIS A 36 4.31 7.87 11.06
C HIS A 36 4.13 9.33 10.68
N PHE A 37 4.34 10.24 11.64
CA PHE A 37 4.24 11.67 11.36
C PHE A 37 5.25 12.08 10.28
N ASP A 38 6.46 11.55 10.34
CA ASP A 38 7.49 11.85 9.35
C ASP A 38 7.15 11.25 7.99
N VAL A 39 6.56 10.05 7.99
CA VAL A 39 6.12 9.43 6.73
C VAL A 39 5.02 10.28 6.11
N LEU A 40 4.07 10.77 6.91
CA LEU A 40 3.01 11.65 6.40
C LEU A 40 3.57 12.92 5.80
N LYS A 41 4.59 13.51 6.44
CA LYS A 41 5.22 14.70 5.90
C LYS A 41 5.85 14.40 4.54
N GLU A 42 6.53 13.27 4.42
CA GLU A 42 7.18 12.91 3.17
C GLU A 42 6.13 12.62 2.08
N VAL A 43 5.03 11.96 2.43
CA VAL A 43 3.95 11.70 1.48
C VAL A 43 3.39 13.03 0.96
N ARG A 44 3.11 13.98 1.84
CA ARG A 44 2.56 15.28 1.43
C ARG A 44 3.52 16.04 0.53
N LYS A 45 4.81 15.92 0.79
CA LYS A 45 5.83 16.52 -0.04
C LYS A 45 5.83 15.89 -1.42
N GLN A 46 5.75 14.57 -1.48
CA GLN A 46 5.70 13.85 -2.76
C GLN A 46 4.46 14.26 -3.56
N ILE A 47 3.31 14.42 -2.90
CA ILE A 47 2.08 14.82 -3.58
C ILE A 47 2.25 16.16 -4.27
N VAL A 48 2.91 17.10 -3.60
CA VAL A 48 3.18 18.41 -4.21
C VAL A 48 4.07 18.27 -5.44
N TYR A 49 5.10 17.43 -5.33
CA TYR A 49 6.07 17.30 -6.42
C TYR A 49 5.51 16.57 -7.64
N VAL A 50 4.64 15.57 -7.45
CA VAL A 50 4.16 14.77 -8.58
C VAL A 50 3.01 15.43 -9.33
N GLY A 51 2.33 16.41 -8.74
CA GLY A 51 1.23 17.10 -9.39
C GLY A 51 -0.12 16.45 -9.15
N GLU A 52 -1.16 17.13 -9.56
CA GLU A 52 -2.52 16.74 -9.21
C GLU A 52 -2.97 15.44 -9.84
N GLU A 53 -2.62 15.22 -11.08
CA GLU A 53 -3.08 14.02 -11.78
C GLU A 53 -2.46 12.76 -11.18
N PHE A 54 -1.15 12.70 -11.12
CA PHE A 54 -0.47 11.54 -10.55
C PHE A 54 -0.81 11.41 -9.08
N GLY A 55 -0.85 12.52 -8.36
CA GLY A 55 -1.16 12.52 -6.93
C GLY A 55 -2.54 11.96 -6.66
N GLY A 56 -3.53 12.39 -7.43
CA GLY A 56 -4.90 11.94 -7.25
C GLY A 56 -5.11 10.47 -7.58
N GLU A 57 -4.32 9.93 -8.50
CA GLU A 57 -4.44 8.53 -8.88
C GLU A 57 -3.68 7.59 -7.95
N ASN A 58 -2.66 8.06 -7.30
CA ASN A 58 -1.72 7.18 -6.61
C ASN A 58 -1.61 7.38 -5.10
N PHE A 59 -2.11 8.49 -4.58
CA PHE A 59 -2.13 8.77 -3.16
C PHE A 59 -3.55 9.09 -2.73
N HIS A 60 -4.12 8.31 -1.83
CA HIS A 60 -5.50 8.52 -1.40
C HIS A 60 -5.56 8.75 0.09
N GLU A 61 -6.07 9.91 0.47
CA GLU A 61 -6.21 10.25 1.88
C GLU A 61 -7.26 9.36 2.52
N SER A 62 -6.98 8.84 3.71
CA SER A 62 -7.87 7.98 4.45
C SER A 62 -7.65 8.20 5.94
N THR A 63 -8.27 7.41 6.77
CA THR A 63 -8.12 7.52 8.21
C THR A 63 -8.12 6.14 8.85
N TYR A 64 -7.64 6.08 10.08
CA TYR A 64 -7.77 4.90 10.91
C TYR A 64 -8.00 5.34 12.35
N PHE A 65 -8.46 4.44 13.21
CA PHE A 65 -8.65 4.75 14.62
C PHE A 65 -7.49 4.14 15.40
N ASN A 66 -6.84 4.96 16.22
CA ASN A 66 -5.74 4.47 17.05
C ASN A 66 -6.29 3.80 18.32
N SER A 67 -5.39 3.35 19.18
CA SER A 67 -5.76 2.65 20.40
C SER A 67 -6.58 3.51 21.36
N LYS A 68 -6.52 4.82 21.23
CA LYS A 68 -7.32 5.75 22.03
C LYS A 68 -8.61 6.12 21.34
N ASN A 69 -8.97 5.40 20.29
CA ASN A 69 -10.19 5.61 19.51
C ASN A 69 -10.25 7.00 18.88
N ARG A 70 -9.10 7.56 18.54
CA ARG A 70 -9.03 8.83 17.83
C ARG A 70 -8.83 8.56 16.36
N ARG A 71 -9.48 9.36 15.52
CA ARG A 71 -9.34 9.24 14.07
C ARG A 71 -8.03 9.89 13.63
N ILE A 72 -7.18 9.13 13.03
CA ILE A 72 -5.85 9.57 12.61
C ILE A 72 -5.77 9.52 11.09
N PRO A 73 -5.21 10.52 10.42
CA PRO A 73 -5.07 10.49 8.97
C PRO A 73 -3.99 9.51 8.54
N LYS A 74 -4.19 8.93 7.38
CA LYS A 74 -3.19 8.13 6.71
C LYS A 74 -3.38 8.31 5.22
N TYR A 75 -2.43 7.79 4.42
CA TYR A 75 -2.56 7.76 2.97
C TYR A 75 -2.44 6.33 2.50
N ASP A 76 -3.32 5.94 1.58
CA ASP A 76 -3.17 4.69 0.85
C ASP A 76 -2.34 4.99 -0.38
N LEU A 77 -1.36 4.16 -0.68
CA LEU A 77 -0.43 4.36 -1.78
C LEU A 77 -0.47 3.19 -2.74
N THR A 78 -0.57 3.49 -4.01
CA THR A 78 -0.37 2.46 -5.05
C THR A 78 1.08 2.02 -5.06
N GLU A 79 1.39 1.02 -5.84
CA GLU A 79 2.79 0.57 -5.98
C GLU A 79 3.67 1.70 -6.50
N GLU A 80 3.17 2.50 -7.44
CA GLU A 80 3.91 3.61 -7.99
C GLU A 80 4.23 4.66 -6.93
N ALA A 81 3.23 5.02 -6.11
CA ALA A 81 3.43 5.98 -5.03
C ALA A 81 4.39 5.41 -3.98
N PHE A 82 4.24 4.14 -3.65
CA PHE A 82 5.14 3.45 -2.72
C PHE A 82 6.57 3.53 -3.23
N THR A 83 6.78 3.23 -4.50
CA THR A 83 8.11 3.22 -5.10
C THR A 83 8.77 4.59 -4.97
N LEU A 84 8.02 5.65 -5.28
CA LEU A 84 8.57 7.00 -5.16
C LEU A 84 8.92 7.33 -3.70
N LEU A 85 8.07 6.95 -2.77
CA LEU A 85 8.29 7.29 -1.38
C LEU A 85 9.55 6.62 -0.83
N VAL A 86 9.74 5.34 -1.14
CA VAL A 86 10.82 4.57 -0.53
C VAL A 86 12.13 4.63 -1.29
N MET A 87 12.19 5.40 -2.39
CA MET A 87 13.45 5.59 -3.10
C MET A 87 14.54 6.12 -2.20
N GLY A 88 14.19 6.92 -1.20
CA GLY A 88 15.15 7.45 -0.27
C GLY A 88 15.56 6.51 0.85
N TYR A 89 14.94 5.33 0.94
CA TYR A 89 15.25 4.37 2.00
C TYR A 89 16.28 3.39 1.44
N THR A 90 17.55 3.65 1.75
CA THR A 90 18.65 2.99 1.05
C THR A 90 19.50 2.07 1.93
N THR A 91 19.11 1.86 3.18
CA THR A 91 19.82 0.92 4.03
C THR A 91 19.63 -0.50 3.53
N ARG A 92 20.52 -1.39 3.96
CA ARG A 92 20.42 -2.79 3.57
C ARG A 92 19.10 -3.40 3.98
N GLU A 93 18.65 -3.11 5.21
CA GLU A 93 17.37 -3.61 5.70
C GLU A 93 16.21 -3.04 4.88
N ALA A 94 16.28 -1.77 4.54
CA ALA A 94 15.23 -1.15 3.76
C ALA A 94 15.12 -1.77 2.36
N VAL A 95 16.26 -2.07 1.74
CA VAL A 95 16.25 -2.73 0.43
C VAL A 95 15.56 -4.09 0.53
N GLY A 96 15.85 -4.86 1.58
CA GLY A 96 15.18 -6.14 1.79
C GLY A 96 13.68 -5.99 1.95
N MET A 97 13.23 -4.96 2.67
CA MET A 97 11.81 -4.71 2.85
C MET A 97 11.15 -4.26 1.54
N LYS A 98 11.85 -3.44 0.75
CA LYS A 98 11.33 -3.03 -0.55
C LYS A 98 11.08 -4.23 -1.45
N ILE A 99 11.98 -5.20 -1.44
CA ILE A 99 11.82 -6.42 -2.23
C ILE A 99 10.57 -7.19 -1.77
N LYS A 100 10.36 -7.28 -0.47
CA LYS A 100 9.16 -7.97 0.04
C LYS A 100 7.88 -7.28 -0.41
N PHE A 101 7.85 -5.95 -0.37
CA PHE A 101 6.69 -5.20 -0.85
C PHE A 101 6.46 -5.45 -2.35
N MET A 102 7.53 -5.42 -3.13
CA MET A 102 7.41 -5.63 -4.57
C MET A 102 6.82 -6.99 -4.88
N LYS A 103 7.26 -8.02 -4.17
CA LYS A 103 6.72 -9.37 -4.36
C LYS A 103 5.25 -9.45 -3.96
N GLU A 104 4.87 -8.79 -2.86
CA GLU A 104 3.49 -8.82 -2.40
C GLU A 104 2.58 -8.03 -3.32
N PHE A 105 3.02 -6.89 -3.83
CA PHE A 105 2.25 -6.16 -4.83
C PHE A 105 1.99 -7.03 -6.06
N LYS A 106 3.03 -7.69 -6.55
CA LYS A 106 2.90 -8.54 -7.73
C LYS A 106 1.96 -9.71 -7.47
N ARG A 107 2.12 -10.37 -6.33
CA ARG A 107 1.31 -11.53 -5.98
C ARG A 107 -0.16 -11.15 -5.87
N MET A 108 -0.44 -10.06 -5.19
CA MET A 108 -1.81 -9.62 -4.97
C MET A 108 -2.46 -9.16 -6.28
N LYS A 109 -1.72 -8.44 -7.12
CA LYS A 109 -2.23 -8.02 -8.42
C LYS A 109 -2.57 -9.21 -9.30
N GLN A 110 -1.72 -10.23 -9.29
CA GLN A 110 -1.97 -11.43 -10.07
C GLN A 110 -3.20 -12.16 -9.56
N TYR A 111 -3.37 -12.21 -8.25
CA TYR A 111 -4.54 -12.87 -7.67
C TYR A 111 -5.82 -12.16 -8.12
N ILE A 112 -5.85 -10.85 -8.05
CA ILE A 112 -7.02 -10.08 -8.44
C ILE A 112 -7.29 -10.24 -9.95
N GLN A 113 -6.25 -10.18 -10.77
CA GLN A 113 -6.39 -10.34 -12.19
C GLN A 113 -6.92 -11.72 -12.54
N ASN A 114 -6.44 -12.76 -11.88
CA ASN A 114 -6.92 -14.11 -12.11
C ASN A 114 -8.39 -14.27 -11.73
N GLN A 115 -8.83 -13.60 -10.68
CA GLN A 115 -10.23 -13.63 -10.30
C GLN A 115 -11.09 -12.96 -11.36
N GLN A 116 -10.61 -11.88 -11.95
CA GLN A 116 -11.36 -11.17 -12.97
C GLN A 116 -11.40 -11.92 -14.29
N ASN A 117 -10.39 -12.76 -14.53
CA ASN A 117 -10.26 -13.47 -15.79
C ASN A 117 -10.81 -14.88 -15.75
N VAL A 118 -11.43 -15.29 -14.66
CA VAL A 118 -11.99 -16.62 -14.58
C VAL A 118 -13.15 -16.70 -15.58
N PRO A 119 -13.13 -17.69 -16.50
CA PRO A 119 -14.19 -17.80 -17.48
C PRO A 119 -15.51 -18.11 -16.76
N LYS A 120 -16.56 -17.50 -17.24
CA LYS A 120 -17.85 -17.84 -16.71
C LYS A 120 -18.35 -19.07 -17.42
N ASP A 121 -18.94 -19.94 -16.67
CA ASP A 121 -19.45 -21.15 -17.28
C ASP A 121 -20.53 -20.80 -18.25
N PRO A 122 -20.60 -21.51 -19.33
CA PRO A 122 -21.66 -21.34 -20.31
C PRO A 122 -23.01 -21.62 -19.70
#